data_6740692066480fbff3b933080583b9c6
#
_entry.id   6740692066480fbff3b933080583b9c6
#
_cell.length_a   1.000
_cell.length_b   1.000
_cell.length_c   1.000
_cell.angle_alpha   90.00
_cell.angle_beta   90.00
_cell.angle_gamma   90.00
#
_symmetry.space_group_name_H-M   'P 1'
#
loop_
_entity.id
_entity.type
_entity.pdbx_description
1 polymer ?
#
loop_
_entity_poly.entity_id
_entity_poly.type
_entity_poly.pdbx_seq_one_letter_code
_entity_poly.pdbx_strand_id
1 'polypeptide(L)'
;MKSISPNLNIMIKACEKASKILIRDFGEIENLQVSKKGPRDFVTNADKKVEQILIKELSKKKYSIISEETGHIVKEKTNDFWIIDPIDGTTNFLHGIPHFCISVAYVSNNEILAGVIFDPIKNEMFY
;
A
#
# COMPACT_ATOMS: atom_id res chain seq x y z
N MET A 1 -11.04 -2.54 25.25
CA MET A 1 -10.45 -1.82 24.11
C MET A 1 -9.06 -2.35 23.86
N LYS A 2 -8.80 -2.88 22.66
CA LYS A 2 -7.43 -3.32 22.32
C LYS A 2 -6.56 -2.09 22.09
N SER A 3 -5.44 -1.99 22.78
CA SER A 3 -4.47 -0.94 22.50
C SER A 3 -3.74 -1.26 21.18
N ILE A 4 -3.58 -0.25 20.36
CA ILE A 4 -2.86 -0.37 19.08
C ILE A 4 -1.39 -0.07 19.36
N SER A 5 -0.49 -0.98 18.95
CA SER A 5 0.95 -0.76 19.11
C SER A 5 1.42 0.42 18.27
N PRO A 6 2.54 1.08 18.63
CA PRO A 6 3.09 2.17 17.82
C PRO A 6 3.32 1.79 16.36
N ASN A 7 3.86 0.60 16.11
CA ASN A 7 4.08 0.13 14.74
C ASN A 7 2.78 -0.07 13.98
N LEU A 8 1.79 -0.69 14.60
CA LEU A 8 0.48 -0.88 13.98
C LEU A 8 -0.18 0.46 13.66
N ASN A 9 -0.06 1.43 14.54
CA ASN A 9 -0.58 2.77 14.32
C ASN A 9 0.06 3.45 13.10
N ILE A 10 1.37 3.30 12.93
CA ILE A 10 2.08 3.82 11.75
C ILE A 10 1.56 3.16 10.47
N MET A 11 1.36 1.83 10.50
CA MET A 11 0.84 1.08 9.36
C MET A 11 -0.57 1.54 8.96
N ILE A 12 -1.45 1.69 9.94
CA ILE A 12 -2.82 2.16 9.71
C ILE A 12 -2.82 3.55 9.08
N LYS A 13 -2.06 4.48 9.65
CA LYS A 13 -1.97 5.85 9.12
C LYS A 13 -1.36 5.91 7.72
N ALA A 14 -0.36 5.07 7.46
CA ALA A 14 0.24 4.98 6.14
C ALA A 14 -0.79 4.54 5.09
N CYS A 15 -1.58 3.51 5.41
CA CYS A 15 -2.65 3.03 4.52
C CYS A 15 -3.72 4.09 4.31
N GLU A 16 -4.14 4.80 5.34
CA GLU A 16 -5.14 5.87 5.23
C GLU A 16 -4.67 6.99 4.30
N LYS A 17 -3.43 7.43 4.45
CA LYS A 17 -2.86 8.48 3.59
C LYS A 17 -2.73 8.03 2.14
N ALA A 18 -2.20 6.84 1.93
CA ALA A 18 -2.00 6.28 0.59
C ALA A 18 -3.34 6.04 -0.13
N SER A 19 -4.38 5.67 0.61
CA SER A 19 -5.69 5.36 0.05
C SER A 19 -6.36 6.54 -0.66
N LYS A 20 -6.06 7.75 -0.26
CA LYS A 20 -6.66 8.95 -0.86
C LYS A 20 -6.32 9.07 -2.35
N ILE A 21 -5.07 8.80 -2.70
CA ILE A 21 -4.65 8.79 -4.10
C ILE A 21 -5.29 7.62 -4.85
N LEU A 22 -5.34 6.46 -4.21
CA LEU A 22 -5.89 5.26 -4.82
C LEU A 22 -7.38 5.41 -5.15
N ILE A 23 -8.15 6.01 -4.23
CA ILE A 23 -9.58 6.31 -4.45
C ILE A 23 -9.74 7.29 -5.63
N ARG A 24 -8.95 8.36 -5.64
CA ARG A 24 -8.99 9.36 -6.71
C ARG A 24 -8.68 8.74 -8.06
N ASP A 25 -7.60 7.96 -8.13
CA ASP A 25 -7.16 7.38 -9.38
C ASP A 25 -8.13 6.29 -9.88
N PHE A 26 -8.74 5.54 -8.96
CA PHE A 26 -9.77 4.56 -9.34
C PHE A 26 -10.97 5.25 -9.99
N GLY A 27 -11.36 6.41 -9.48
CA GLY A 27 -12.46 7.20 -10.05
C GLY A 27 -12.19 7.71 -11.47
N GLU A 28 -10.91 7.78 -11.88
CA GLU A 28 -10.51 8.24 -13.21
C GLU A 28 -10.42 7.11 -14.26
N ILE A 29 -10.56 5.87 -13.86
CA ILE A 29 -10.34 4.70 -14.73
C ILE A 29 -11.24 4.74 -15.98
N GLU A 30 -12.50 5.07 -15.82
CA GLU A 30 -13.45 5.13 -16.95
C GLU A 30 -13.03 6.18 -17.98
N ASN A 31 -12.56 7.33 -17.53
CA ASN A 31 -12.10 8.40 -18.40
C ASN A 31 -10.84 8.02 -19.18
N LEU A 32 -10.02 7.16 -18.60
CA LEU A 32 -8.74 6.73 -19.18
C LEU A 32 -8.88 5.68 -20.26
N GLN A 33 -9.96 4.94 -20.26
CA GLN A 33 -10.22 3.96 -21.32
C GLN A 33 -10.44 4.60 -22.69
N VAL A 34 -10.78 5.88 -22.72
CA VAL A 34 -10.94 6.65 -23.95
C VAL A 34 -9.73 7.55 -24.26
N SER A 35 -8.69 7.54 -23.43
CA SER A 35 -7.49 8.34 -23.62
C SER A 35 -6.41 7.57 -24.39
N LYS A 36 -5.44 8.31 -24.97
CA LYS A 36 -4.27 7.72 -25.67
C LYS A 36 -3.31 6.99 -24.75
N LYS A 37 -3.34 7.29 -23.45
CA LYS A 37 -2.57 6.55 -22.44
C LYS A 37 -3.43 5.39 -21.98
N GLY A 38 -2.97 4.17 -22.24
CA GLY A 38 -3.72 2.98 -21.86
C GLY A 38 -3.90 2.84 -20.35
N PRO A 39 -4.91 2.06 -19.92
CA PRO A 39 -5.19 1.83 -18.50
C PRO A 39 -4.00 1.24 -17.74
N ARG A 40 -3.15 0.45 -18.39
CA ARG A 40 -1.98 -0.18 -17.76
C ARG A 40 -0.94 0.84 -17.28
N ASP A 41 -0.65 1.86 -18.08
CA ASP A 41 0.29 2.91 -17.68
C ASP A 41 -0.26 3.70 -16.50
N PHE A 42 -1.56 3.91 -16.46
CA PHE A 42 -2.22 4.59 -15.36
C PHE A 42 -2.13 3.78 -14.07
N VAL A 43 -2.40 2.47 -14.12
CA VAL A 43 -2.29 1.58 -12.96
C VAL A 43 -0.85 1.54 -12.45
N THR A 44 0.14 1.45 -13.35
CA THR A 44 1.55 1.49 -12.99
C THR A 44 1.91 2.79 -12.26
N ASN A 45 1.39 3.92 -12.73
CA ASN A 45 1.62 5.21 -12.08
C ASN A 45 0.92 5.29 -10.72
N ALA A 46 -0.30 4.74 -10.60
CA ALA A 46 -1.02 4.67 -9.33
C ALA A 46 -0.24 3.83 -8.31
N ASP A 47 0.24 2.66 -8.72
CA ASP A 47 1.09 1.79 -7.89
C ASP A 47 2.28 2.56 -7.32
N LYS A 48 3.01 3.26 -8.19
CA LYS A 48 4.20 4.02 -7.78
C LYS A 48 3.88 5.15 -6.80
N LYS A 49 2.80 5.88 -7.03
CA LYS A 49 2.38 6.97 -6.13
C LYS A 49 2.00 6.46 -4.76
N VAL A 50 1.21 5.38 -4.71
CA VAL A 50 0.80 4.75 -3.46
C VAL A 50 2.03 4.22 -2.72
N GLU A 51 2.91 3.54 -3.43
CA GLU A 51 4.16 3.03 -2.85
C GLU A 51 5.00 4.14 -2.24
N GLN A 52 5.18 5.26 -2.93
CA GLN A 52 5.96 6.38 -2.43
C GLN A 52 5.39 6.96 -1.13
N ILE A 53 4.06 7.04 -1.02
CA ILE A 53 3.42 7.52 0.20
C ILE A 53 3.63 6.52 1.33
N LEU A 54 3.45 5.23 1.06
CA LEU A 54 3.68 4.19 2.06
C LEU A 54 5.12 4.23 2.56
N ILE A 55 6.10 4.29 1.66
CA ILE A 55 7.52 4.34 2.02
C ILE A 55 7.80 5.57 2.89
N LYS A 56 7.29 6.74 2.51
CA LYS A 56 7.48 7.97 3.27
C LYS A 56 6.94 7.84 4.69
N GLU A 57 5.73 7.34 4.84
CA GLU A 57 5.10 7.21 6.16
C GLU A 57 5.76 6.12 7.00
N LEU A 58 6.09 4.98 6.41
CA LEU A 58 6.74 3.88 7.12
C LEU A 58 8.19 4.20 7.48
N SER A 59 8.82 5.15 6.81
CA SER A 59 10.19 5.57 7.08
C SER A 59 10.34 6.37 8.38
N LYS A 60 9.26 6.61 9.11
CA LYS A 60 9.31 7.09 10.50
C LYS A 60 10.06 6.12 11.41
N LYS A 61 10.10 4.86 11.03
CA LYS A 61 10.97 3.84 11.62
C LYS A 61 12.06 3.49 10.62
N LYS A 62 13.28 3.29 11.11
CA LYS A 62 14.43 2.93 10.25
C LYS A 62 14.49 1.43 9.99
N TYR A 63 13.37 0.88 9.51
CA TYR A 63 13.27 -0.53 9.13
C TYR A 63 13.54 -0.67 7.63
N SER A 64 13.95 -1.86 7.23
CA SER A 64 14.03 -2.20 5.81
C SER A 64 12.63 -2.32 5.23
N ILE A 65 12.50 -2.07 3.93
CA ILE A 65 11.22 -2.16 3.23
C ILE A 65 11.36 -3.12 2.07
N ILE A 66 10.43 -4.06 1.97
CA ILE A 66 10.29 -4.95 0.83
C ILE A 66 8.98 -4.59 0.15
N SER A 67 9.07 -4.16 -1.11
CA SER A 67 7.90 -3.80 -1.90
C SER A 67 7.83 -4.66 -3.15
N GLU A 68 6.64 -5.06 -3.54
CA GLU A 68 6.41 -5.79 -4.77
C GLU A 68 6.88 -5.00 -6.00
N GLU A 69 6.68 -3.68 -5.99
CA GLU A 69 7.01 -2.83 -7.14
C GLU A 69 8.49 -2.46 -7.21
N THR A 70 9.06 -1.92 -6.15
CA THR A 70 10.43 -1.40 -6.16
C THR A 70 11.47 -2.43 -5.71
N GLY A 71 11.04 -3.53 -5.07
CA GLY A 71 11.94 -4.52 -4.50
C GLY A 71 12.38 -4.13 -3.10
N HIS A 72 13.67 -4.25 -2.81
CA HIS A 72 14.17 -4.11 -1.45
C HIS A 72 14.84 -2.76 -1.20
N ILE A 73 14.42 -2.08 -0.12
CA ILE A 73 15.14 -0.96 0.46
C ILE A 73 15.71 -1.46 1.79
N VAL A 74 17.00 -1.78 1.80
CA VAL A 74 17.64 -2.40 2.95
C VAL A 74 18.26 -1.31 3.85
N LYS A 75 17.97 -1.41 5.14
CA LYS A 75 18.65 -0.61 6.17
C LYS A 75 19.60 -1.52 6.93
N GLU A 76 20.85 -1.08 7.08
CA GLU A 76 21.83 -1.82 7.84
C GLU A 76 21.44 -1.89 9.33
N LYS A 77 21.83 -2.97 9.99
CA LYS A 77 21.69 -3.18 11.44
C LYS A 77 20.23 -3.26 11.92
N THR A 78 19.31 -3.73 11.08
CA THR A 78 17.95 -3.98 11.53
C THR A 78 17.50 -5.38 11.12
N ASN A 79 16.75 -6.02 12.01
CA ASN A 79 16.02 -7.27 11.72
C ASN A 79 14.53 -6.99 11.52
N ASP A 80 14.17 -5.70 11.41
CA ASP A 80 12.79 -5.25 11.27
C ASP A 80 12.51 -4.84 9.83
N PHE A 81 11.38 -5.30 9.33
CA PHE A 81 10.98 -5.09 7.93
C PHE A 81 9.53 -4.66 7.84
N TRP A 82 9.27 -3.74 6.94
CA TRP A 82 7.94 -3.52 6.39
C TRP A 82 7.86 -4.30 5.07
N ILE A 83 6.79 -5.06 4.89
CA ILE A 83 6.49 -5.71 3.60
C ILE A 83 5.22 -5.06 3.08
N ILE A 84 5.29 -4.47 1.89
CA ILE A 84 4.17 -3.71 1.35
C ILE A 84 3.76 -4.21 -0.04
N ASP A 85 2.46 -4.21 -0.27
CA ASP A 85 1.85 -4.30 -1.59
C ASP A 85 0.94 -3.08 -1.76
N PRO A 86 1.36 -2.09 -2.59
CA PRO A 86 0.60 -0.86 -2.75
C PRO A 86 -0.81 -1.05 -3.30
N ILE A 87 -0.97 -1.98 -4.25
CA ILE A 87 -2.28 -2.37 -4.78
C ILE A 87 -2.28 -3.87 -4.97
N ASP A 88 -2.93 -4.58 -4.04
CA ASP A 88 -3.23 -6.00 -4.21
C ASP A 88 -4.56 -6.11 -4.94
N GLY A 89 -4.56 -6.76 -6.09
CA GLY A 89 -5.71 -6.82 -6.99
C GLY A 89 -5.61 -5.81 -8.13
N THR A 90 -4.43 -5.61 -8.70
CA THR A 90 -4.19 -4.67 -9.81
C THR A 90 -5.05 -4.96 -11.03
N THR A 91 -5.35 -6.22 -11.31
CA THR A 91 -6.23 -6.60 -12.41
C THR A 91 -7.65 -6.06 -12.20
N ASN A 92 -8.17 -6.15 -10.97
CA ASN A 92 -9.47 -5.58 -10.63
C ASN A 92 -9.45 -4.06 -10.79
N PHE A 93 -8.41 -3.42 -10.27
CA PHE A 93 -8.24 -1.97 -10.41
C PHE A 93 -8.25 -1.56 -11.88
N LEU A 94 -7.48 -2.25 -12.71
CA LEU A 94 -7.37 -1.99 -14.14
C LEU A 94 -8.72 -2.08 -14.86
N HIS A 95 -9.58 -3.03 -14.45
CA HIS A 95 -10.88 -3.26 -15.06
C HIS A 95 -12.03 -2.50 -14.41
N GLY A 96 -11.73 -1.58 -13.48
CA GLY A 96 -12.75 -0.81 -12.77
C GLY A 96 -13.58 -1.64 -11.80
N ILE A 97 -13.05 -2.77 -11.34
CA ILE A 97 -13.72 -3.62 -10.36
C ILE A 97 -13.30 -3.16 -8.96
N PRO A 98 -14.23 -2.72 -8.10
CA PRO A 98 -13.90 -2.12 -6.80
C PRO A 98 -13.55 -3.18 -5.75
N HIS A 99 -12.59 -4.03 -6.04
CA HIS A 99 -12.14 -5.10 -5.15
C HIS A 99 -10.61 -5.20 -5.20
N PHE A 100 -9.96 -4.40 -4.39
CA PHE A 100 -8.51 -4.35 -4.24
C PHE A 100 -8.20 -3.75 -2.87
N CYS A 101 -6.96 -3.88 -2.43
CA CYS A 101 -6.56 -3.38 -1.13
C CYS A 101 -5.11 -2.92 -1.12
N ILE A 102 -4.74 -2.22 -0.05
CA ILE A 102 -3.37 -1.95 0.33
C ILE A 102 -3.00 -2.95 1.41
N SER A 103 -1.84 -3.59 1.30
CA SER A 103 -1.38 -4.56 2.28
C SER A 103 -0.03 -4.12 2.85
N VAL A 104 0.07 -4.10 4.19
CA VAL A 104 1.31 -3.79 4.91
C VAL A 104 1.49 -4.82 6.00
N ALA A 105 2.69 -5.40 6.10
CA ALA A 105 3.04 -6.31 7.17
C ALA A 105 4.29 -5.80 7.90
N TYR A 106 4.35 -6.05 9.21
CA TYR A 106 5.52 -5.82 10.03
C TYR A 106 6.13 -7.16 10.41
N VAL A 107 7.40 -7.32 10.07
CA VAL A 107 8.17 -8.54 10.35
C VAL A 107 9.37 -8.17 11.20
N SER A 108 9.61 -8.91 12.26
CA SER A 108 10.77 -8.75 13.13
C SER A 108 11.36 -10.11 13.46
N ASN A 109 12.67 -10.26 13.31
CA ASN A 109 13.37 -11.53 13.56
C ASN A 109 12.71 -12.72 12.85
N ASN A 110 12.34 -12.53 11.59
CA ASN A 110 11.67 -13.54 10.73
C ASN A 110 10.27 -13.95 11.19
N GLU A 111 9.64 -13.18 12.09
CA GLU A 111 8.28 -13.41 12.52
C GLU A 111 7.37 -12.26 12.08
N ILE A 112 6.20 -12.57 11.53
CA ILE A 112 5.18 -11.58 11.22
C ILE A 112 4.47 -11.21 12.52
N LEU A 113 4.62 -9.96 12.93
CA LEU A 113 4.07 -9.47 14.21
C LEU A 113 2.80 -8.65 14.05
N ALA A 114 2.60 -8.05 12.89
CA ALA A 114 1.40 -7.26 12.62
C ALA A 114 1.11 -7.23 11.12
N GLY A 115 -0.14 -7.03 10.77
CA GLY A 115 -0.57 -6.87 9.39
C GLY A 115 -1.74 -5.92 9.30
N VAL A 116 -1.82 -5.18 8.19
CA VAL A 116 -2.94 -4.31 7.88
C VAL A 116 -3.35 -4.57 6.43
N ILE A 117 -4.63 -4.80 6.24
CA ILE A 117 -5.26 -4.87 4.92
C ILE A 117 -6.32 -3.78 4.89
N PHE A 118 -6.19 -2.85 3.96
CA PHE A 118 -7.16 -1.77 3.83
C PHE A 118 -7.81 -1.78 2.45
N ASP A 119 -9.12 -2.00 2.44
CA ASP A 119 -9.97 -1.83 1.25
C ASP A 119 -10.46 -0.38 1.24
N PRO A 120 -9.90 0.48 0.39
CA PRO A 120 -10.23 1.90 0.43
C PRO A 120 -11.61 2.23 -0.14
N ILE A 121 -12.11 1.40 -1.04
CA ILE A 121 -13.42 1.66 -1.67
C ILE A 121 -14.55 1.34 -0.70
N LYS A 122 -14.44 0.23 0.03
CA LYS A 122 -15.41 -0.14 1.07
C LYS A 122 -15.13 0.53 2.39
N ASN A 123 -13.99 1.19 2.53
CA ASN A 123 -13.50 1.80 3.77
C ASN A 123 -13.46 0.78 4.92
N GLU A 124 -12.89 -0.39 4.61
CA GLU A 124 -12.75 -1.47 5.59
C GLU A 124 -11.26 -1.70 5.90
N MET A 125 -10.91 -1.61 7.17
CA MET A 125 -9.56 -1.83 7.66
C MET A 125 -9.53 -3.10 8.52
N PHE A 126 -8.65 -4.04 8.13
CA PHE A 126 -8.44 -5.29 8.86
C PHE A 126 -7.04 -5.28 9.46
N TYR A 127 -6.94 -5.58 10.74
CA TYR A 127 -5.63 -5.65 11.43
C TYR A 127 -5.68 -6.56 12.66
#